data_8d4cdbb11f8729c9534a4d0352445291
#
_entry.id   8d4cdbb11f8729c9534a4d0352445291
#
_cell.length_a   1.000
_cell.length_b   1.000
_cell.length_c   1.000
_cell.angle_alpha   90.00
_cell.angle_beta   90.00
_cell.angle_gamma   90.00
#
_symmetry.space_group_name_H-M   'P 1'
#
loop_
_entity.id
_entity.type
_entity.pdbx_description
1 polymer ?
#
loop_
_entity_poly.entity_id
_entity_poly.type
_entity_poly.pdbx_seq_one_letter_code
_entity_poly.pdbx_strand_id
1 'polypeptide(L)'
;MRIAVVHDVRRPDPPSRELLQAIKDRGLEPVFLRISSLSTTLGNGVEIFYGKKKLSNLNAMIIRSLGSIVTVEQYVRRIALLKCIEDASIIVMNPVHGLVLARDKYAALMTLSKAGLRVPKTLVTEDVSLAYDFVKEVGKAVVKPLIGSRGYGSVLVDNPEVAFRVFKTLASFNQVMYVQEYINKRAYDIRVFVVGGEVLASIKRISVKPNEWRTNIAQGGKAEAYNPPEEVKEIAIKACEVLGLWYAGVDVAEDPDKGYVIFEVNAAPDWQGLVEATGIHPAKAIIDFIVKKCKC
;
A
#
# COMPACT_ATOMS: atom_id res chain seq x y z
N MET A 1 0.86 -7.06 27.29
CA MET A 1 0.27 -7.06 25.92
C MET A 1 1.38 -7.46 24.96
N ARG A 2 1.09 -8.43 24.09
CA ARG A 2 2.03 -8.99 23.10
C ARG A 2 1.58 -8.59 21.70
N ILE A 3 2.47 -7.94 20.94
CA ILE A 3 2.15 -7.41 19.60
C ILE A 3 3.16 -7.96 18.61
N ALA A 4 2.65 -8.55 17.52
CA ALA A 4 3.46 -9.08 16.44
C ALA A 4 3.61 -8.09 15.28
N VAL A 5 4.81 -8.01 14.70
CA VAL A 5 5.06 -7.40 13.39
C VAL A 5 5.25 -8.52 12.38
N VAL A 6 4.41 -8.57 11.35
CA VAL A 6 4.35 -9.67 10.39
C VAL A 6 4.86 -9.22 9.02
N HIS A 7 5.80 -9.96 8.48
CA HIS A 7 6.40 -9.70 7.16
C HIS A 7 6.68 -11.02 6.42
N ASP A 8 7.00 -10.97 5.15
CA ASP A 8 7.38 -12.17 4.36
C ASP A 8 8.90 -12.45 4.36
N VAL A 9 9.70 -11.51 4.84
CA VAL A 9 11.16 -11.66 4.94
C VAL A 9 11.61 -12.38 6.23
N ARG A 10 12.84 -12.90 6.23
CA ARG A 10 13.40 -13.60 7.40
C ARG A 10 13.86 -12.66 8.50
N ARG A 11 14.31 -11.46 8.17
CA ARG A 11 14.79 -10.45 9.11
C ARG A 11 13.95 -9.19 8.97
N PRO A 12 13.65 -8.49 10.07
CA PRO A 12 12.84 -7.28 10.01
C PRO A 12 13.54 -6.21 9.16
N ASP A 13 12.77 -5.61 8.24
CA ASP A 13 13.14 -4.44 7.47
C ASP A 13 13.19 -3.18 8.36
N PRO A 14 13.71 -2.03 7.89
CA PRO A 14 13.82 -0.84 8.72
C PRO A 14 12.51 -0.43 9.39
N PRO A 15 11.36 -0.31 8.70
CA PRO A 15 10.09 0.01 9.35
C PRO A 15 9.65 -1.03 10.38
N SER A 16 9.88 -2.32 10.11
CA SER A 16 9.56 -3.38 11.08
C SER A 16 10.43 -3.29 12.34
N ARG A 17 11.72 -2.92 12.20
CA ARG A 17 12.60 -2.70 13.37
C ARG A 17 12.12 -1.54 14.23
N GLU A 18 11.70 -0.43 13.60
CA GLU A 18 11.14 0.72 14.31
C GLU A 18 9.86 0.36 15.06
N LEU A 19 8.96 -0.42 14.44
CA LEU A 19 7.75 -0.91 15.12
C LEU A 19 8.09 -1.80 16.32
N LEU A 20 9.01 -2.75 16.17
CA LEU A 20 9.43 -3.62 17.27
C LEU A 20 10.05 -2.81 18.42
N GLN A 21 10.86 -1.80 18.10
CA GLN A 21 11.42 -0.90 19.10
C GLN A 21 10.34 -0.07 19.80
N ALA A 22 9.41 0.52 19.05
CA ALA A 22 8.30 1.30 19.60
C ALA A 22 7.37 0.47 20.50
N ILE A 23 7.17 -0.83 20.22
CA ILE A 23 6.47 -1.77 21.11
C ILE A 23 7.25 -1.93 22.41
N LYS A 24 8.56 -2.17 22.32
CA LYS A 24 9.44 -2.37 23.49
C LYS A 24 9.52 -1.12 24.37
N ASP A 25 9.62 0.07 23.78
CA ASP A 25 9.70 1.36 24.48
C ASP A 25 8.44 1.65 25.31
N ARG A 26 7.31 0.99 25.01
CA ARG A 26 6.08 1.05 25.82
C ARG A 26 5.97 -0.06 26.86
N GLY A 27 7.02 -0.81 27.10
CA GLY A 27 7.01 -1.94 28.04
C GLY A 27 6.15 -3.11 27.58
N LEU A 28 5.86 -3.20 26.27
CA LEU A 28 5.10 -4.30 25.67
C LEU A 28 6.04 -5.35 25.08
N GLU A 29 5.52 -6.56 24.83
CA GLU A 29 6.30 -7.67 24.28
C GLU A 29 6.25 -7.66 22.74
N PRO A 30 7.36 -7.31 22.03
CA PRO A 30 7.43 -7.36 20.58
C PRO A 30 7.72 -8.78 20.07
N VAL A 31 7.06 -9.16 18.97
CA VAL A 31 7.35 -10.42 18.26
C VAL A 31 7.46 -10.15 16.77
N PHE A 32 8.51 -10.66 16.12
CA PHE A 32 8.62 -10.65 14.67
C PHE A 32 8.22 -12.00 14.11
N LEU A 33 7.25 -12.01 13.18
CA LEU A 33 6.73 -13.24 12.58
C LEU A 33 6.84 -13.20 11.07
N ARG A 34 7.25 -14.31 10.48
CA ARG A 34 7.23 -14.49 9.03
C ARG A 34 5.89 -15.08 8.62
N ILE A 35 5.15 -14.42 7.72
CA ILE A 35 3.81 -14.84 7.31
C ILE A 35 3.77 -16.26 6.72
N SER A 36 4.82 -16.68 6.01
CA SER A 36 4.89 -18.04 5.45
C SER A 36 5.04 -19.14 6.51
N SER A 37 5.42 -18.79 7.75
CA SER A 37 5.57 -19.71 8.87
C SER A 37 4.38 -19.69 9.83
N LEU A 38 3.39 -18.81 9.57
CA LEU A 38 2.12 -18.82 10.28
C LEU A 38 1.20 -19.88 9.70
N SER A 39 0.49 -20.60 10.55
CA SER A 39 -0.52 -21.59 10.16
C SER A 39 -1.67 -21.63 11.16
N THR A 40 -2.80 -22.16 10.72
CA THR A 40 -3.97 -22.43 11.56
C THR A 40 -4.40 -23.89 11.38
N THR A 41 -4.94 -24.46 12.43
CA THR A 41 -5.67 -25.72 12.37
C THR A 41 -7.14 -25.48 12.74
N LEU A 42 -8.01 -26.24 12.13
CA LEU A 42 -9.46 -26.24 12.36
C LEU A 42 -9.86 -27.59 12.98
N GLY A 43 -10.85 -27.56 13.83
CA GLY A 43 -11.37 -28.75 14.51
C GLY A 43 -12.23 -28.31 15.69
N ASN A 44 -11.79 -28.53 16.91
CA ASN A 44 -12.47 -28.07 18.13
C ASN A 44 -12.16 -26.57 18.42
N GLY A 45 -12.24 -25.72 17.40
CA GLY A 45 -11.85 -24.32 17.42
C GLY A 45 -10.69 -24.02 16.48
N VAL A 46 -10.21 -22.78 16.53
CA VAL A 46 -9.06 -22.29 15.75
C VAL A 46 -7.82 -22.24 16.61
N GLU A 47 -6.78 -22.91 16.18
CA GLU A 47 -5.46 -22.78 16.79
C GLU A 47 -4.48 -22.15 15.82
N ILE A 48 -3.68 -21.19 16.32
CA ILE A 48 -2.70 -20.45 15.53
C ILE A 48 -1.31 -20.93 15.91
N PHE A 49 -0.46 -21.18 14.90
CA PHE A 49 0.90 -21.68 15.08
C PHE A 49 1.92 -20.79 14.34
N TYR A 50 3.12 -20.72 14.89
CA TYR A 50 4.31 -20.25 14.20
C TYR A 50 5.35 -21.38 14.15
N GLY A 51 5.54 -21.93 12.96
CA GLY A 51 6.22 -23.19 12.79
C GLY A 51 5.50 -24.29 13.58
N LYS A 52 6.23 -24.96 14.50
CA LYS A 52 5.66 -26.03 15.36
C LYS A 52 5.09 -25.52 16.69
N LYS A 53 5.24 -24.22 17.00
CA LYS A 53 4.83 -23.66 18.30
C LYS A 53 3.45 -23.02 18.18
N LYS A 54 2.54 -23.38 19.09
CA LYS A 54 1.26 -22.69 19.24
C LYS A 54 1.51 -21.25 19.70
N LEU A 55 0.89 -20.30 18.99
CA LEU A 55 0.90 -18.90 19.40
C LEU A 55 -0.23 -18.66 20.40
N SER A 56 0.13 -18.34 21.63
CA SER A 56 -0.79 -17.95 22.69
C SER A 56 -0.55 -16.49 23.09
N ASN A 57 -1.56 -15.88 23.70
CA ASN A 57 -1.47 -14.55 24.32
C ASN A 57 -1.05 -13.43 23.36
N LEU A 58 -1.41 -13.54 22.06
CA LEU A 58 -1.19 -12.51 21.09
C LEU A 58 -2.40 -11.56 21.06
N ASN A 59 -2.17 -10.27 21.27
CA ASN A 59 -3.23 -9.26 21.31
C ASN A 59 -3.43 -8.59 19.94
N ALA A 60 -2.35 -8.38 19.18
CA ALA A 60 -2.41 -7.72 17.90
C ALA A 60 -1.31 -8.16 16.93
N MET A 61 -1.58 -8.01 15.64
CA MET A 61 -0.62 -8.17 14.55
C MET A 61 -0.61 -6.93 13.65
N ILE A 62 0.57 -6.42 13.34
CA ILE A 62 0.78 -5.36 12.36
C ILE A 62 1.33 -6.00 11.09
N ILE A 63 0.55 -5.96 10.01
CA ILE A 63 0.90 -6.61 8.75
C ILE A 63 1.69 -5.65 7.88
N ARG A 64 2.97 -5.94 7.68
CA ARG A 64 3.87 -5.15 6.83
C ARG A 64 3.93 -5.68 5.40
N SER A 65 3.73 -6.98 5.20
CA SER A 65 3.75 -7.57 3.86
C SER A 65 2.97 -8.88 3.81
N LEU A 66 2.22 -9.04 2.72
CA LEU A 66 1.60 -10.31 2.33
C LEU A 66 2.49 -11.13 1.37
N GLY A 67 3.70 -10.64 1.07
CA GLY A 67 4.62 -11.18 0.08
C GLY A 67 4.58 -10.42 -1.25
N SER A 68 5.75 -10.19 -1.83
CA SER A 68 5.90 -9.47 -3.10
C SER A 68 5.67 -10.39 -4.31
N ILE A 69 6.14 -11.63 -4.22
CA ILE A 69 5.95 -12.67 -5.23
C ILE A 69 5.28 -13.86 -4.54
N VAL A 70 4.03 -14.09 -4.86
CA VAL A 70 3.22 -15.18 -4.27
C VAL A 70 2.36 -15.82 -5.37
N THR A 71 2.14 -17.12 -5.27
CA THR A 71 1.13 -17.80 -6.08
C THR A 71 -0.28 -17.40 -5.64
N VAL A 72 -1.29 -17.63 -6.48
CA VAL A 72 -2.69 -17.40 -6.12
C VAL A 72 -3.05 -18.17 -4.85
N GLU A 73 -2.65 -19.45 -4.74
CA GLU A 73 -2.92 -20.28 -3.56
C GLU A 73 -2.27 -19.72 -2.29
N GLN A 74 -1.01 -19.27 -2.37
CA GLN A 74 -0.34 -18.64 -1.24
C GLN A 74 -1.04 -17.35 -0.81
N TYR A 75 -1.52 -16.55 -1.77
CA TYR A 75 -2.24 -15.32 -1.49
C TYR A 75 -3.58 -15.61 -0.80
N VAL A 76 -4.41 -16.46 -1.38
CA VAL A 76 -5.71 -16.86 -0.83
C VAL A 76 -5.54 -17.45 0.58
N ARG A 77 -4.55 -18.34 0.76
CA ARG A 77 -4.23 -18.94 2.05
C ARG A 77 -3.84 -17.87 3.09
N ARG A 78 -3.02 -16.87 2.73
CA ARG A 78 -2.60 -15.80 3.65
C ARG A 78 -3.77 -14.90 4.07
N ILE A 79 -4.67 -14.59 3.15
CA ILE A 79 -5.89 -13.83 3.46
C ILE A 79 -6.81 -14.63 4.39
N ALA A 80 -7.09 -15.90 4.08
CA ALA A 80 -7.89 -16.76 4.93
C ALA A 80 -7.30 -16.91 6.34
N LEU A 81 -5.98 -17.08 6.44
CA LEU A 81 -5.26 -17.11 7.72
C LEU A 81 -5.48 -15.82 8.53
N LEU A 82 -5.31 -14.64 7.90
CA LEU A 82 -5.46 -13.37 8.62
C LEU A 82 -6.91 -13.12 9.04
N LYS A 83 -7.90 -13.49 8.23
CA LYS A 83 -9.31 -13.44 8.61
C LYS A 83 -9.58 -14.34 9.82
N CYS A 84 -9.07 -15.55 9.79
CA CYS A 84 -9.19 -16.49 10.90
C CYS A 84 -8.57 -15.92 12.21
N ILE A 85 -7.49 -15.15 12.10
CA ILE A 85 -6.85 -14.47 13.22
C ILE A 85 -7.72 -13.31 13.74
N GLU A 86 -8.34 -12.53 12.86
CA GLU A 86 -9.31 -11.48 13.24
C GLU A 86 -10.52 -12.10 13.96
N ASP A 87 -11.06 -13.19 13.44
CA ASP A 87 -12.21 -13.91 14.02
C ASP A 87 -11.87 -14.48 15.42
N ALA A 88 -10.60 -14.79 15.67
CA ALA A 88 -10.09 -15.18 16.99
C ALA A 88 -9.87 -13.99 17.95
N SER A 89 -10.41 -12.81 17.64
CA SER A 89 -10.32 -11.57 18.45
C SER A 89 -8.90 -11.03 18.62
N ILE A 90 -7.99 -11.36 17.71
CA ILE A 90 -6.66 -10.76 17.62
C ILE A 90 -6.75 -9.58 16.65
N ILE A 91 -6.38 -8.40 17.11
CA ILE A 91 -6.43 -7.20 16.27
C ILE A 91 -5.40 -7.31 15.13
N VAL A 92 -5.87 -7.22 13.90
CA VAL A 92 -5.00 -7.16 12.71
C VAL A 92 -4.97 -5.72 12.18
N MET A 93 -3.79 -5.15 12.09
CA MET A 93 -3.58 -3.78 11.57
C MET A 93 -2.76 -3.83 10.27
N ASN A 94 -3.25 -3.34 9.13
CA ASN A 94 -4.62 -2.85 8.92
C ASN A 94 -5.62 -4.02 8.91
N PRO A 95 -6.95 -3.74 9.08
CA PRO A 95 -7.99 -4.74 8.93
C PRO A 95 -7.83 -5.51 7.62
N VAL A 96 -8.09 -6.80 7.63
CA VAL A 96 -7.81 -7.68 6.48
C VAL A 96 -8.56 -7.23 5.23
N HIS A 97 -9.81 -6.76 5.39
CA HIS A 97 -10.58 -6.21 4.27
C HIS A 97 -9.84 -5.04 3.58
N GLY A 98 -9.39 -4.06 4.36
CA GLY A 98 -8.66 -2.91 3.84
C GLY A 98 -7.30 -3.29 3.22
N LEU A 99 -6.58 -4.26 3.81
CA LEU A 99 -5.33 -4.79 3.25
C LEU A 99 -5.53 -5.40 1.87
N VAL A 100 -6.59 -6.21 1.70
CA VAL A 100 -6.93 -6.85 0.43
C VAL A 100 -7.31 -5.81 -0.61
N LEU A 101 -8.18 -4.87 -0.23
CA LEU A 101 -8.68 -3.83 -1.12
C LEU A 101 -7.56 -2.91 -1.60
N ALA A 102 -6.70 -2.43 -0.69
CA ALA A 102 -5.58 -1.55 -1.05
C ALA A 102 -4.45 -2.25 -1.82
N ARG A 103 -4.36 -3.59 -1.76
CA ARG A 103 -3.38 -4.36 -2.54
C ARG A 103 -3.72 -4.42 -4.01
N ASP A 104 -5.00 -4.45 -4.35
CA ASP A 104 -5.51 -4.37 -5.71
C ASP A 104 -5.66 -2.90 -6.10
N LYS A 105 -4.73 -2.39 -6.90
CA LYS A 105 -4.73 -0.98 -7.32
C LYS A 105 -6.02 -0.56 -8.01
N TYR A 106 -6.62 -1.47 -8.80
CA TYR A 106 -7.85 -1.16 -9.51
C TYR A 106 -9.06 -1.13 -8.58
N ALA A 107 -9.22 -2.15 -7.73
CA ALA A 107 -10.29 -2.19 -6.75
C ALA A 107 -10.24 -0.99 -5.78
N ALA A 108 -9.03 -0.61 -5.34
CA ALA A 108 -8.84 0.59 -4.53
C ALA A 108 -9.32 1.85 -5.24
N LEU A 109 -8.83 2.11 -6.47
CA LEU A 109 -9.25 3.31 -7.23
C LEU A 109 -10.73 3.30 -7.58
N MET A 110 -11.31 2.15 -7.93
CA MET A 110 -12.74 2.00 -8.17
C MET A 110 -13.56 2.38 -6.93
N THR A 111 -13.12 1.93 -5.75
CA THR A 111 -13.79 2.23 -4.48
C THR A 111 -13.69 3.71 -4.13
N LEU A 112 -12.51 4.33 -4.32
CA LEU A 112 -12.31 5.76 -4.13
C LEU A 112 -13.15 6.59 -5.09
N SER A 113 -13.20 6.23 -6.36
CA SER A 113 -14.01 6.89 -7.38
C SER A 113 -15.50 6.84 -7.05
N LYS A 114 -16.03 5.69 -6.61
CA LYS A 114 -17.42 5.55 -6.15
C LYS A 114 -17.75 6.42 -4.94
N ALA A 115 -16.76 6.73 -4.12
CA ALA A 115 -16.89 7.64 -2.97
C ALA A 115 -16.73 9.13 -3.35
N GLY A 116 -16.62 9.45 -4.64
CA GLY A 116 -16.50 10.82 -5.16
C GLY A 116 -15.09 11.40 -5.11
N LEU A 117 -14.08 10.60 -4.78
CA LEU A 117 -12.68 11.04 -4.82
C LEU A 117 -12.14 10.99 -6.25
N ARG A 118 -11.37 12.00 -6.63
CA ARG A 118 -10.76 12.04 -7.96
C ARG A 118 -9.63 11.04 -8.07
N VAL A 119 -9.73 10.18 -9.09
CA VAL A 119 -8.73 9.19 -9.47
C VAL A 119 -8.42 9.30 -10.96
N PRO A 120 -7.26 8.85 -11.44
CA PRO A 120 -6.94 8.86 -12.86
C PRO A 120 -7.89 7.95 -13.65
N LYS A 121 -8.21 8.31 -14.90
CA LYS A 121 -8.88 7.40 -15.81
C LYS A 121 -8.03 6.12 -15.96
N THR A 122 -8.64 4.99 -15.70
CA THR A 122 -7.90 3.71 -15.60
C THR A 122 -8.70 2.60 -16.27
N LEU A 123 -8.03 1.84 -17.15
CA LEU A 123 -8.54 0.63 -17.77
C LEU A 123 -7.80 -0.58 -17.20
N VAL A 124 -8.55 -1.63 -16.89
CA VAL A 124 -7.99 -2.98 -16.63
C VAL A 124 -8.64 -3.95 -17.59
N THR A 125 -7.83 -4.66 -18.36
CA THR A 125 -8.31 -5.58 -19.38
C THR A 125 -7.30 -6.67 -19.69
N GLU A 126 -7.75 -7.76 -20.29
CA GLU A 126 -6.92 -8.79 -20.91
C GLU A 126 -6.95 -8.68 -22.46
N ASP A 127 -7.76 -7.74 -22.98
CA ASP A 127 -7.89 -7.48 -24.41
C ASP A 127 -6.90 -6.40 -24.87
N VAL A 128 -5.97 -6.80 -25.73
CA VAL A 128 -4.92 -5.93 -26.29
C VAL A 128 -5.52 -4.79 -27.12
N SER A 129 -6.64 -5.03 -27.83
CA SER A 129 -7.29 -4.03 -28.68
C SER A 129 -7.88 -2.91 -27.84
N LEU A 130 -8.60 -3.26 -26.76
CA LEU A 130 -9.14 -2.29 -25.82
C LEU A 130 -8.06 -1.46 -25.14
N ALA A 131 -6.93 -2.10 -24.74
CA ALA A 131 -5.81 -1.39 -24.15
C ALA A 131 -5.16 -0.41 -25.14
N TYR A 132 -5.04 -0.80 -26.41
CA TYR A 132 -4.52 0.06 -27.49
C TYR A 132 -5.42 1.27 -27.72
N ASP A 133 -6.74 1.05 -27.85
CA ASP A 133 -7.70 2.13 -28.06
C ASP A 133 -7.74 3.11 -26.87
N PHE A 134 -7.61 2.60 -25.66
CA PHE A 134 -7.51 3.45 -24.48
C PHE A 134 -6.30 4.38 -24.52
N VAL A 135 -5.11 3.88 -24.93
CA VAL A 135 -3.91 4.73 -25.06
C VAL A 135 -4.11 5.79 -26.16
N LYS A 136 -4.77 5.44 -27.27
CA LYS A 136 -5.13 6.42 -28.32
C LYS A 136 -6.05 7.51 -27.78
N GLU A 137 -7.01 7.14 -26.95
CA GLU A 137 -7.97 8.09 -26.34
C GLU A 137 -7.27 9.05 -25.38
N VAL A 138 -6.44 8.54 -24.46
CA VAL A 138 -5.81 9.38 -23.42
C VAL A 138 -4.50 10.05 -23.87
N GLY A 139 -3.95 9.63 -25.01
CA GLY A 139 -2.71 10.14 -25.61
C GLY A 139 -1.45 9.74 -24.89
N LYS A 140 -1.42 9.77 -23.55
CA LYS A 140 -0.28 9.40 -22.71
C LYS A 140 -0.76 8.60 -21.50
N ALA A 141 -0.15 7.44 -21.28
CA ALA A 141 -0.58 6.51 -20.23
C ALA A 141 0.61 5.88 -19.49
N VAL A 142 0.33 5.35 -18.30
CA VAL A 142 1.25 4.53 -17.53
C VAL A 142 0.70 3.12 -17.44
N VAL A 143 1.45 2.16 -17.97
CA VAL A 143 1.19 0.73 -17.82
C VAL A 143 1.88 0.26 -16.54
N LYS A 144 1.14 -0.39 -15.64
CA LYS A 144 1.65 -0.83 -14.33
C LYS A 144 1.29 -2.29 -14.09
N PRO A 145 2.07 -3.03 -13.29
CA PRO A 145 1.57 -4.30 -12.76
C PRO A 145 0.40 -4.03 -11.80
N LEU A 146 -0.66 -4.84 -11.89
CA LEU A 146 -1.83 -4.71 -11.01
C LEU A 146 -1.41 -4.85 -9.53
N ILE A 147 -0.54 -5.82 -9.25
CA ILE A 147 0.07 -6.01 -7.94
C ILE A 147 1.56 -5.68 -8.06
N GLY A 148 2.00 -4.63 -7.41
CA GLY A 148 3.39 -4.17 -7.46
C GLY A 148 3.61 -2.98 -6.52
N SER A 149 4.87 -2.63 -6.30
CA SER A 149 5.26 -1.51 -5.43
C SER A 149 6.53 -0.83 -5.93
N ARG A 150 6.82 0.35 -5.37
CA ARG A 150 8.07 1.11 -5.60
C ARG A 150 8.31 1.52 -7.06
N GLY A 151 7.27 1.53 -7.91
CA GLY A 151 7.36 1.90 -9.32
C GLY A 151 8.05 0.86 -10.22
N TYR A 152 8.40 -0.32 -9.69
CA TYR A 152 8.96 -1.39 -10.53
C TYR A 152 7.92 -1.93 -11.50
N GLY A 153 8.34 -2.15 -12.75
CA GLY A 153 7.47 -2.64 -13.82
C GLY A 153 6.51 -1.61 -14.41
N SER A 154 6.60 -0.33 -13.98
CA SER A 154 5.78 0.74 -14.57
C SER A 154 6.45 1.31 -15.81
N VAL A 155 5.70 1.41 -16.90
CA VAL A 155 6.16 1.91 -18.22
C VAL A 155 5.28 3.09 -18.63
N LEU A 156 5.91 4.21 -18.99
CA LEU A 156 5.23 5.34 -19.61
C LEU A 156 5.13 5.09 -21.12
N VAL A 157 3.94 5.25 -21.65
CA VAL A 157 3.65 5.09 -23.09
C VAL A 157 2.92 6.34 -23.59
N ASP A 158 3.45 6.95 -24.64
CA ASP A 158 2.89 8.09 -25.35
C ASP A 158 2.75 7.83 -26.87
N ASN A 159 3.18 6.65 -27.30
CA ASN A 159 3.05 6.16 -28.66
C ASN A 159 2.20 4.88 -28.65
N PRO A 160 1.01 4.85 -29.30
CA PRO A 160 0.13 3.69 -29.33
C PRO A 160 0.78 2.43 -29.91
N GLU A 161 1.66 2.57 -30.91
CA GLU A 161 2.35 1.42 -31.52
C GLU A 161 3.38 0.78 -30.57
N VAL A 162 4.04 1.60 -29.74
CA VAL A 162 4.91 1.10 -28.66
C VAL A 162 4.07 0.44 -27.60
N ALA A 163 2.95 1.07 -27.20
CA ALA A 163 2.02 0.51 -26.22
C ALA A 163 1.47 -0.85 -26.67
N PHE A 164 1.10 -0.99 -27.94
CA PHE A 164 0.63 -2.26 -28.52
C PHE A 164 1.63 -3.39 -28.32
N ARG A 165 2.92 -3.13 -28.56
CA ARG A 165 3.98 -4.13 -28.36
C ARG A 165 4.12 -4.53 -26.89
N VAL A 166 4.02 -3.56 -25.97
CA VAL A 166 4.01 -3.82 -24.51
C VAL A 166 2.81 -4.71 -24.16
N PHE A 167 1.61 -4.40 -24.67
CA PHE A 167 0.40 -5.19 -24.41
C PHE A 167 0.48 -6.60 -24.99
N LYS A 168 0.99 -6.75 -26.20
CA LYS A 168 1.22 -8.09 -26.80
C LYS A 168 2.20 -8.92 -25.96
N THR A 169 3.23 -8.29 -25.42
CA THR A 169 4.18 -8.96 -24.51
C THR A 169 3.48 -9.38 -23.21
N LEU A 170 2.71 -8.50 -22.57
CA LEU A 170 1.96 -8.84 -21.36
C LEU A 170 0.98 -9.98 -21.60
N ALA A 171 0.23 -9.93 -22.70
CA ALA A 171 -0.70 -10.98 -23.10
C ALA A 171 -0.02 -12.34 -23.34
N SER A 172 1.20 -12.35 -23.92
CA SER A 172 1.94 -13.61 -24.13
C SER A 172 2.38 -14.29 -22.82
N PHE A 173 2.42 -13.53 -21.71
CA PHE A 173 2.65 -14.04 -20.37
C PHE A 173 1.38 -14.18 -19.54
N ASN A 174 0.20 -14.13 -20.14
CA ASN A 174 -1.11 -14.16 -19.45
C ASN A 174 -1.23 -13.09 -18.35
N GLN A 175 -0.67 -11.90 -18.58
CA GLN A 175 -0.72 -10.80 -17.65
C GLN A 175 -1.87 -9.83 -17.99
N VAL A 176 -2.52 -9.35 -16.95
CA VAL A 176 -3.54 -8.31 -17.05
C VAL A 176 -2.89 -6.97 -17.40
N MET A 177 -3.50 -6.23 -18.30
CA MET A 177 -3.09 -4.89 -18.67
C MET A 177 -3.81 -3.87 -17.78
N TYR A 178 -3.08 -3.28 -16.83
CA TYR A 178 -3.51 -2.13 -16.04
C TYR A 178 -2.93 -0.88 -16.68
N VAL A 179 -3.79 -0.09 -17.31
CA VAL A 179 -3.42 1.09 -18.08
C VAL A 179 -4.09 2.31 -17.45
N GLN A 180 -3.29 3.29 -17.04
CA GLN A 180 -3.76 4.49 -16.36
C GLN A 180 -3.35 5.72 -17.14
N GLU A 181 -4.23 6.69 -17.32
CA GLU A 181 -3.88 7.98 -17.92
C GLU A 181 -2.68 8.58 -17.16
N TYR A 182 -1.79 9.22 -17.90
CA TYR A 182 -0.71 9.97 -17.28
C TYR A 182 -1.24 11.27 -16.68
N ILE A 183 -1.05 11.44 -15.36
CA ILE A 183 -1.37 12.70 -14.70
C ILE A 183 -0.28 13.71 -15.03
N ASN A 184 -0.65 14.85 -15.57
CA ASN A 184 0.28 15.95 -15.84
C ASN A 184 0.68 16.66 -14.55
N LYS A 185 1.24 15.89 -13.62
CA LYS A 185 1.70 16.41 -12.34
C LYS A 185 2.97 17.25 -12.53
N ARG A 186 3.19 18.17 -11.62
CA ARG A 186 4.48 18.85 -11.47
C ARG A 186 5.60 17.82 -11.24
N ALA A 187 6.85 18.26 -11.19
CA ALA A 187 8.00 17.36 -10.96
C ALA A 187 7.98 16.63 -9.61
N TYR A 188 6.85 16.64 -8.91
CA TYR A 188 6.65 15.96 -7.62
C TYR A 188 5.28 15.33 -7.50
N ASP A 189 5.13 14.45 -6.52
CA ASP A 189 3.86 14.06 -5.93
C ASP A 189 3.88 14.25 -4.40
N ILE A 190 2.71 14.20 -3.81
CA ILE A 190 2.51 14.39 -2.37
C ILE A 190 2.22 13.02 -1.76
N ARG A 191 3.06 12.58 -0.81
CA ARG A 191 2.78 11.44 0.05
C ARG A 191 2.24 11.96 1.37
N VAL A 192 0.97 11.67 1.67
CA VAL A 192 0.33 11.96 2.96
C VAL A 192 0.31 10.68 3.80
N PHE A 193 0.87 10.73 4.99
CA PHE A 193 0.86 9.61 5.94
C PHE A 193 -0.25 9.81 6.96
N VAL A 194 -1.23 8.90 6.95
CA VAL A 194 -2.42 8.94 7.81
C VAL A 194 -2.31 7.82 8.85
N VAL A 195 -2.66 8.11 10.10
CA VAL A 195 -2.77 7.13 11.19
C VAL A 195 -4.00 7.47 12.01
N GLY A 196 -4.91 6.52 12.19
CA GLY A 196 -6.07 6.68 13.06
C GLY A 196 -7.06 7.77 12.65
N GLY A 197 -7.12 8.10 11.36
CA GLY A 197 -7.97 9.17 10.82
C GLY A 197 -7.36 10.57 10.89
N GLU A 198 -6.08 10.68 11.24
CA GLU A 198 -5.36 11.96 11.29
C GLU A 198 -4.12 11.94 10.38
N VAL A 199 -3.80 13.09 9.79
CA VAL A 199 -2.56 13.25 9.02
C VAL A 199 -1.39 13.40 10.00
N LEU A 200 -0.51 12.40 10.02
CA LEU A 200 0.67 12.40 10.86
C LEU A 200 1.77 13.31 10.31
N ALA A 201 2.05 13.18 9.02
CA ALA A 201 3.06 13.96 8.30
C ALA A 201 2.85 13.82 6.80
N SER A 202 3.47 14.73 6.04
CA SER A 202 3.45 14.70 4.58
C SER A 202 4.78 15.12 3.99
N ILE A 203 5.09 14.60 2.82
CA ILE A 203 6.29 14.94 2.05
C ILE A 203 5.95 15.17 0.58
N LYS A 204 6.71 16.02 -0.07
CA LYS A 204 6.87 15.98 -1.52
C LYS A 204 7.92 14.95 -1.89
N ARG A 205 7.61 14.11 -2.87
CA ARG A 205 8.60 13.23 -3.51
C ARG A 205 8.92 13.82 -4.87
N ILE A 206 10.17 14.21 -5.05
CA ILE A 206 10.63 14.97 -6.20
C ILE A 206 11.53 14.09 -7.04
N SER A 207 11.29 14.03 -8.35
CA SER A 207 12.22 13.40 -9.27
C SER A 207 13.46 14.27 -9.43
N VAL A 208 14.65 13.69 -9.20
CA VAL A 208 15.93 14.41 -9.32
C VAL A 208 16.65 14.14 -10.65
N LYS A 209 16.12 13.20 -11.46
CA LYS A 209 16.71 12.86 -12.76
C LYS A 209 15.99 13.60 -13.88
N PRO A 210 16.71 14.20 -14.84
CA PRO A 210 16.09 14.74 -16.05
C PRO A 210 15.23 13.66 -16.75
N ASN A 211 14.03 14.04 -17.18
CA ASN A 211 13.08 13.17 -17.88
C ASN A 211 12.57 11.95 -17.10
N GLU A 212 12.85 11.85 -15.79
CA GLU A 212 12.27 10.81 -14.96
C GLU A 212 10.92 11.29 -14.41
N TRP A 213 9.86 10.63 -14.82
CA TRP A 213 8.49 10.94 -14.40
C TRP A 213 8.11 10.30 -13.06
N ARG A 214 8.84 9.26 -12.65
CA ARG A 214 8.65 8.59 -11.36
C ARG A 214 9.29 9.38 -10.24
N THR A 215 8.55 9.57 -9.17
CA THR A 215 8.97 10.33 -7.99
C THR A 215 9.28 9.43 -6.79
N ASN A 216 9.19 8.10 -6.99
CA ASN A 216 9.44 7.13 -5.93
C ASN A 216 10.88 7.26 -5.38
N ILE A 217 11.02 7.35 -4.06
CA ILE A 217 12.33 7.44 -3.38
C ILE A 217 13.21 6.22 -3.73
N ALA A 218 12.61 5.02 -3.83
CA ALA A 218 13.31 3.80 -4.24
C ALA A 218 13.89 3.86 -5.67
N GLN A 219 13.47 4.82 -6.50
CA GLN A 219 13.98 5.09 -7.85
C GLN A 219 14.94 6.29 -7.88
N GLY A 220 15.34 6.79 -6.71
CA GLY A 220 16.26 7.92 -6.55
C GLY A 220 15.56 9.27 -6.41
N GLY A 221 14.26 9.30 -6.14
CA GLY A 221 13.54 10.53 -5.79
C GLY A 221 14.00 11.09 -4.43
N LYS A 222 13.90 12.42 -4.27
CA LYS A 222 14.17 13.13 -3.02
C LYS A 222 12.88 13.36 -2.26
N ALA A 223 12.93 13.22 -0.93
CA ALA A 223 11.83 13.60 -0.04
C ALA A 223 12.10 14.99 0.56
N GLU A 224 11.05 15.82 0.58
CA GLU A 224 11.07 17.11 1.29
C GLU A 224 9.84 17.24 2.16
N ALA A 225 10.01 17.73 3.40
CA ALA A 225 8.90 18.00 4.30
C ALA A 225 7.90 18.96 3.63
N TYR A 226 6.62 18.67 3.74
CA TYR A 226 5.58 19.47 3.13
C TYR A 226 4.32 19.50 3.99
N ASN A 227 3.80 20.69 4.22
CA ASN A 227 2.47 20.85 4.81
C ASN A 227 1.48 21.14 3.68
N PRO A 228 0.69 20.13 3.24
CA PRO A 228 -0.23 20.30 2.14
C PRO A 228 -1.45 21.14 2.54
N PRO A 229 -2.19 21.71 1.56
CA PRO A 229 -3.46 22.35 1.78
C PRO A 229 -4.45 21.42 2.50
N GLU A 230 -5.42 22.00 3.20
CA GLU A 230 -6.41 21.21 3.97
C GLU A 230 -7.19 20.24 3.09
N GLU A 231 -7.57 20.64 1.87
CA GLU A 231 -8.21 19.77 0.88
C GLU A 231 -7.44 18.45 0.66
N VAL A 232 -6.10 18.51 0.59
CA VAL A 232 -5.28 17.30 0.38
C VAL A 232 -5.28 16.41 1.62
N LYS A 233 -5.32 17.00 2.82
CA LYS A 233 -5.42 16.24 4.07
C LYS A 233 -6.77 15.54 4.17
N GLU A 234 -7.86 16.25 3.89
CA GLU A 234 -9.22 15.72 3.88
C GLU A 234 -9.38 14.57 2.87
N ILE A 235 -8.87 14.75 1.64
CA ILE A 235 -8.83 13.72 0.60
C ILE A 235 -8.10 12.46 1.10
N ALA A 236 -6.95 12.61 1.77
CA ALA A 236 -6.15 11.50 2.25
C ALA A 236 -6.84 10.76 3.42
N ILE A 237 -7.43 11.48 4.36
CA ILE A 237 -8.20 10.91 5.47
C ILE A 237 -9.40 10.13 4.91
N LYS A 238 -10.16 10.76 4.00
CA LYS A 238 -11.32 10.13 3.36
C LYS A 238 -10.95 8.88 2.59
N ALA A 239 -9.81 8.88 1.90
CA ALA A 239 -9.32 7.69 1.20
C ALA A 239 -9.05 6.52 2.17
N CYS A 240 -8.47 6.79 3.34
CA CYS A 240 -8.25 5.77 4.36
C CYS A 240 -9.56 5.23 4.94
N GLU A 241 -10.54 6.10 5.23
CA GLU A 241 -11.87 5.69 5.71
C GLU A 241 -12.57 4.78 4.71
N VAL A 242 -12.65 5.20 3.45
CA VAL A 242 -13.34 4.49 2.36
C VAL A 242 -12.72 3.11 2.11
N LEU A 243 -11.41 2.98 2.25
CA LEU A 243 -10.70 1.71 2.11
C LEU A 243 -10.63 0.89 3.40
N GLY A 244 -11.15 1.40 4.52
CA GLY A 244 -11.09 0.73 5.81
C GLY A 244 -9.68 0.58 6.38
N LEU A 245 -8.82 1.57 6.14
CA LEU A 245 -7.42 1.56 6.56
C LEU A 245 -7.22 2.41 7.82
N TRP A 246 -6.56 1.84 8.81
CA TRP A 246 -6.21 2.54 10.05
C TRP A 246 -4.89 3.32 9.93
N TYR A 247 -4.00 2.91 9.05
CA TYR A 247 -2.86 3.72 8.63
C TYR A 247 -2.55 3.47 7.15
N ALA A 248 -2.12 4.48 6.47
CA ALA A 248 -1.73 4.37 5.07
C ALA A 248 -0.81 5.50 4.63
N GLY A 249 -0.15 5.30 3.49
CA GLY A 249 0.47 6.34 2.70
C GLY A 249 -0.38 6.61 1.47
N VAL A 250 -0.99 7.79 1.39
CA VAL A 250 -1.82 8.22 0.26
C VAL A 250 -0.99 9.05 -0.70
N ASP A 251 -0.97 8.66 -1.97
CA ASP A 251 -0.22 9.34 -3.02
C ASP A 251 -1.15 10.22 -3.85
N VAL A 252 -0.92 11.51 -3.77
CA VAL A 252 -1.73 12.56 -4.41
C VAL A 252 -0.87 13.31 -5.42
N ALA A 253 -1.37 13.44 -6.65
CA ALA A 253 -0.80 14.31 -7.68
C ALA A 253 -1.56 15.64 -7.70
N GLU A 254 -0.83 16.74 -7.91
CA GLU A 254 -1.39 18.05 -8.23
C GLU A 254 -1.38 18.21 -9.76
N ASP A 255 -2.54 18.04 -10.38
CA ASP A 255 -2.74 18.24 -11.83
C ASP A 255 -3.27 19.65 -12.05
N PRO A 256 -2.67 20.48 -12.94
CA PRO A 256 -3.09 21.87 -13.17
C PRO A 256 -4.55 22.02 -13.63
N ASP A 257 -5.06 21.02 -14.36
CA ASP A 257 -6.40 21.07 -14.96
C ASP A 257 -7.45 20.33 -14.11
N LYS A 258 -7.02 19.28 -13.41
CA LYS A 258 -7.90 18.37 -12.66
C LYS A 258 -7.86 18.61 -11.12
N GLY A 259 -6.93 19.44 -10.63
CA GLY A 259 -6.70 19.61 -9.20
C GLY A 259 -6.03 18.40 -8.55
N TYR A 260 -6.38 18.06 -7.32
CA TYR A 260 -5.76 16.95 -6.59
C TYR A 260 -6.38 15.60 -6.98
N VAL A 261 -5.53 14.65 -7.36
CA VAL A 261 -5.90 13.33 -7.86
C VAL A 261 -5.17 12.25 -7.07
N ILE A 262 -5.90 11.31 -6.46
CA ILE A 262 -5.31 10.16 -5.77
C ILE A 262 -4.98 9.09 -6.81
N PHE A 263 -3.72 8.68 -6.91
CA PHE A 263 -3.31 7.65 -7.85
C PHE A 263 -2.81 6.35 -7.21
N GLU A 264 -2.58 6.33 -5.89
CA GLU A 264 -2.25 5.13 -5.12
C GLU A 264 -2.52 5.32 -3.62
N VAL A 265 -2.96 4.25 -2.94
CA VAL A 265 -3.04 4.17 -1.48
C VAL A 265 -2.31 2.91 -1.03
N ASN A 266 -1.32 3.08 -0.15
CA ASN A 266 -0.48 2.01 0.35
C ASN A 266 -0.85 1.65 1.79
N ALA A 267 -1.38 0.45 2.02
CA ALA A 267 -1.78 -0.03 3.36
C ALA A 267 -0.60 -0.42 4.27
N ALA A 268 0.59 -0.58 3.73
CA ALA A 268 1.82 -0.85 4.48
C ALA A 268 2.98 -0.04 3.90
N PRO A 269 2.90 1.30 3.96
CA PRO A 269 3.88 2.18 3.35
C PRO A 269 5.26 2.03 3.98
N ASP A 270 6.29 2.30 3.18
CA ASP A 270 7.62 2.60 3.66
C ASP A 270 7.67 4.08 4.08
N TRP A 271 8.37 4.39 5.14
CA TRP A 271 8.42 5.75 5.69
C TRP A 271 9.82 6.30 5.95
N GLN A 272 10.89 5.63 5.49
CA GLN A 272 12.26 6.10 5.71
C GLN A 272 12.46 7.54 5.17
N GLY A 273 12.04 7.80 3.92
CA GLY A 273 12.13 9.14 3.38
C GLY A 273 11.27 10.18 4.09
N LEU A 274 10.16 9.78 4.72
CA LEU A 274 9.36 10.67 5.56
C LEU A 274 10.13 11.02 6.85
N VAL A 275 10.75 10.04 7.49
CA VAL A 275 11.59 10.27 8.68
C VAL A 275 12.77 11.16 8.35
N GLU A 276 13.49 10.89 7.26
CA GLU A 276 14.62 11.71 6.80
C GLU A 276 14.24 13.17 6.56
N ALA A 277 13.06 13.40 5.96
CA ALA A 277 12.60 14.74 5.60
C ALA A 277 11.96 15.51 6.78
N THR A 278 11.31 14.82 7.71
CA THR A 278 10.47 15.47 8.75
C THR A 278 10.93 15.23 10.18
N GLY A 279 11.77 14.23 10.42
CA GLY A 279 12.10 13.75 11.76
C GLY A 279 10.95 13.02 12.49
N ILE A 280 9.80 12.83 11.83
CA ILE A 280 8.62 12.20 12.42
C ILE A 280 8.68 10.68 12.19
N HIS A 281 8.58 9.91 13.27
CA HIS A 281 8.61 8.44 13.26
C HIS A 281 7.21 7.84 13.34
N PRO A 282 6.63 7.31 12.25
CA PRO A 282 5.27 6.75 12.23
C PRO A 282 5.07 5.57 13.17
N ALA A 283 6.12 4.79 13.44
CA ALA A 283 6.04 3.63 14.30
C ALA A 283 5.41 3.94 15.67
N LYS A 284 5.75 5.09 16.26
CA LYS A 284 5.20 5.52 17.56
C LYS A 284 3.68 5.71 17.49
N ALA A 285 3.21 6.48 16.50
CA ALA A 285 1.79 6.75 16.32
C ALA A 285 0.98 5.47 16.00
N ILE A 286 1.55 4.58 15.18
CA ILE A 286 0.94 3.27 14.85
C ILE A 286 0.79 2.43 16.12
N ILE A 287 1.81 2.36 16.99
CA ILE A 287 1.74 1.59 18.24
C ILE A 287 0.76 2.23 19.23
N ASP A 288 0.73 3.56 19.34
CA ASP A 288 -0.26 4.26 20.20
C ASP A 288 -1.68 3.92 19.77
N PHE A 289 -1.94 3.97 18.45
CA PHE A 289 -3.25 3.66 17.91
C PHE A 289 -3.68 2.21 18.18
N ILE A 290 -2.79 1.22 17.91
CA ILE A 290 -3.14 -0.18 18.10
C ILE A 290 -3.33 -0.53 19.58
N VAL A 291 -2.56 0.07 20.49
CA VAL A 291 -2.72 -0.08 21.93
C VAL A 291 -4.08 0.47 22.40
N LYS A 292 -4.52 1.62 21.86
CA LYS A 292 -5.85 2.17 22.12
C LYS A 292 -6.94 1.21 21.66
N LYS A 293 -6.81 0.63 20.46
CA LYS A 293 -7.74 -0.36 19.91
C LYS A 293 -7.82 -1.65 20.72
N CYS A 294 -6.72 -2.09 21.35
CA CYS A 294 -6.70 -3.28 22.20
C CYS A 294 -7.35 -3.07 23.58
N LYS A 295 -7.64 -1.83 23.97
CA LYS A 295 -8.26 -1.49 25.26
C LYS A 295 -9.77 -1.23 25.15
N CYS A 296 -10.26 -1.05 23.92
CA CYS A 296 -11.69 -0.90 23.59
C CYS A 296 -12.32 -2.25 23.30
#